data_2871eeb8d84191f0d3423225c585c486
#
_entry.id   2871eeb8d84191f0d3423225c585c486
#
_cell.length_a   1.000
_cell.length_b   1.000
_cell.length_c   1.000
_cell.angle_alpha   90.00
_cell.angle_beta   90.00
_cell.angle_gamma   90.00
#
_symmetry.space_group_name_H-M   'P 1'
#
loop_
_entity.id
_entity.type
_entity.pdbx_description
1 polymer ?
#
loop_
_entity_poly.entity_id
_entity_poly.type
_entity_poly.pdbx_seq_one_letter_code
_entity_poly.pdbx_strand_id
1 'polypeptide(L)'
;MAELAERGISFVVCSRNYAPAALLWPIEGHHAQQRRMESQLKVSRPLCKRLWAMIVAAKVHRQGWALAMIGQPAGAFTHLGRRVRAGDPDNIEAQAARRYWPLMFGDRFRRHPDEEGPNALLNYGYAILRAGTARAIAAAGLHPGIGIFHRHPNNAMPLADDLMEPFRPLVDLRVLKMVRLGTTEVTATAKRDLGVRPG
;
A
#
# COMPACT_ATOMS: atom_id res chain seq x y z
N MET A 1 2.25 3.32 26.83
CA MET A 1 3.28 3.52 25.77
C MET A 1 4.59 2.78 26.12
N ALA A 2 5.12 2.90 27.35
CA ALA A 2 6.33 2.17 27.76
C ALA A 2 6.20 0.64 27.55
N GLU A 3 5.11 0.04 28.01
CA GLU A 3 4.85 -1.39 27.83
C GLU A 3 4.85 -1.85 26.35
N LEU A 4 4.38 -1.02 25.43
CA LEU A 4 4.46 -1.33 23.99
C LEU A 4 5.90 -1.34 23.49
N ALA A 5 6.71 -0.38 23.95
CA ALA A 5 8.12 -0.29 23.58
C ALA A 5 8.92 -1.47 24.16
N GLU A 6 8.69 -1.84 25.43
CA GLU A 6 9.32 -2.97 26.09
C GLU A 6 8.99 -4.32 25.42
N ARG A 7 7.79 -4.44 24.84
CA ARG A 7 7.37 -5.61 24.04
C ARG A 7 7.84 -5.56 22.57
N GLY A 8 8.65 -4.60 22.18
CA GLY A 8 9.13 -4.43 20.81
C GLY A 8 8.03 -4.04 19.81
N ILE A 9 6.90 -3.49 20.29
CA ILE A 9 5.75 -3.14 19.45
C ILE A 9 5.89 -1.73 18.91
N SER A 10 6.03 -1.60 17.59
CA SER A 10 5.97 -0.31 16.91
C SER A 10 4.53 0.23 16.87
N PHE A 11 4.36 1.52 17.17
CA PHE A 11 3.06 2.18 17.18
C PHE A 11 3.06 3.40 16.26
N VAL A 12 2.05 3.48 15.37
CA VAL A 12 1.89 4.62 14.43
C VAL A 12 0.79 5.54 14.94
N VAL A 13 1.13 6.81 15.13
CA VAL A 13 0.16 7.87 15.39
C VAL A 13 -0.26 8.48 14.06
N CYS A 14 -1.56 8.57 13.83
CA CYS A 14 -2.11 9.20 12.64
C CYS A 14 -2.63 10.61 12.95
N SER A 15 -2.52 11.52 12.00
CA SER A 15 -3.12 12.85 12.04
C SER A 15 -4.64 12.80 11.83
N ARG A 16 -5.30 13.96 11.89
CA ARG A 16 -6.77 14.06 11.72
C ARG A 16 -7.26 13.59 10.34
N ASN A 17 -6.42 13.70 9.32
CA ASN A 17 -6.68 13.18 7.97
C ASN A 17 -6.22 11.72 7.77
N TYR A 18 -5.96 11.01 8.88
CA TYR A 18 -5.56 9.60 8.94
C TYR A 18 -4.18 9.29 8.35
N ALA A 19 -3.44 10.28 7.88
CA ALA A 19 -2.06 10.08 7.43
C ALA A 19 -1.14 9.77 8.63
N PRO A 20 -0.18 8.84 8.51
CA PRO A 20 0.84 8.62 9.51
C PRO A 20 1.59 9.92 9.83
N ALA A 21 1.56 10.35 11.10
CA ALA A 21 2.18 11.58 11.59
C ALA A 21 3.41 11.32 12.46
N ALA A 22 3.43 10.21 13.20
CA ALA A 22 4.55 9.80 14.03
C ALA A 22 4.64 8.28 14.12
N LEU A 23 5.85 7.78 14.34
CA LEU A 23 6.13 6.37 14.59
C LEU A 23 6.89 6.25 15.91
N LEU A 24 6.30 5.56 16.89
CA LEU A 24 7.02 5.07 18.05
C LEU A 24 7.77 3.80 17.62
N TRP A 25 9.08 3.84 17.72
CA TRP A 25 9.96 2.74 17.34
C TRP A 25 10.72 2.25 18.56
N PRO A 26 10.59 0.95 18.93
CA PRO A 26 11.39 0.40 20.01
C PRO A 26 12.89 0.49 19.69
N ILE A 27 13.68 0.94 20.64
CA ILE A 27 15.15 1.05 20.49
C ILE A 27 15.74 -0.35 20.31
N GLU A 28 15.32 -1.28 21.16
CA GLU A 28 15.66 -2.70 21.06
C GLU A 28 14.56 -3.47 20.31
N GLY A 29 14.42 -3.19 19.01
CA GLY A 29 13.42 -3.81 18.18
C GLY A 29 13.86 -5.17 17.62
N HIS A 30 14.14 -5.25 16.33
CA HIS A 30 14.60 -6.48 15.68
C HIS A 30 16.10 -6.72 15.93
N HIS A 31 16.49 -7.93 16.36
CA HIS A 31 17.88 -8.30 16.69
C HIS A 31 18.91 -7.99 15.59
N ALA A 32 18.51 -7.95 14.32
CA ALA A 32 19.36 -7.61 13.18
C ALA A 32 19.10 -6.19 12.63
N GLN A 33 18.49 -5.28 13.41
CA GLN A 33 18.03 -3.97 12.95
C GLN A 33 19.17 -3.16 12.34
N GLN A 34 20.28 -2.99 13.04
CA GLN A 34 21.43 -2.23 12.54
C GLN A 34 21.92 -2.76 11.20
N ARG A 35 22.19 -4.07 11.12
CA ARG A 35 22.69 -4.72 9.89
C ARG A 35 21.71 -4.58 8.72
N ARG A 36 20.40 -4.66 8.98
CA ARG A 36 19.36 -4.49 7.95
C ARG A 36 19.29 -3.06 7.45
N MET A 37 19.36 -2.07 8.33
CA MET A 37 19.41 -0.66 7.94
C MET A 37 20.66 -0.33 7.14
N GLU A 38 21.83 -0.83 7.54
CA GLU A 38 23.07 -0.68 6.76
C GLU A 38 22.94 -1.29 5.37
N SER A 39 22.36 -2.49 5.27
CA SER A 39 22.11 -3.15 3.98
C SER A 39 21.12 -2.36 3.13
N GLN A 40 20.10 -1.79 3.74
CA GLN A 40 19.11 -0.95 3.06
C GLN A 40 19.74 0.34 2.51
N LEU A 41 20.65 0.97 3.24
CA LEU A 41 21.39 2.15 2.78
C LEU A 41 22.34 1.84 1.62
N LYS A 42 22.94 0.64 1.62
CA LYS A 42 23.94 0.20 0.63
C LYS A 42 23.32 -0.44 -0.61
N VAL A 43 21.97 -0.52 -0.69
CA VAL A 43 21.29 -1.18 -1.81
C VAL A 43 21.62 -0.49 -3.14
N SER A 44 22.02 -1.28 -4.14
CA SER A 44 22.39 -0.76 -5.46
C SER A 44 21.15 -0.35 -6.28
N ARG A 45 21.30 0.65 -7.16
CA ARG A 45 20.23 1.08 -8.09
C ARG A 45 19.71 -0.07 -8.97
N PRO A 46 20.54 -0.96 -9.55
CA PRO A 46 20.03 -2.11 -10.30
C PRO A 46 19.17 -3.05 -9.45
N LEU A 47 19.54 -3.27 -8.18
CA LEU A 47 18.72 -4.08 -7.27
C LEU A 47 17.39 -3.39 -6.95
N CYS A 48 17.38 -2.08 -6.67
CA CYS A 48 16.14 -1.31 -6.50
C CYS A 48 15.21 -1.45 -7.71
N LYS A 49 15.72 -1.35 -8.94
CA LYS A 49 14.92 -1.52 -10.16
C LYS A 49 14.32 -2.93 -10.28
N ARG A 50 15.06 -3.97 -9.90
CA ARG A 50 14.53 -5.35 -9.88
C ARG A 50 13.46 -5.53 -8.81
N LEU A 51 13.69 -5.03 -7.61
CA LEU A 51 12.70 -5.09 -6.52
C LEU A 51 11.42 -4.34 -6.91
N TRP A 52 11.55 -3.16 -7.52
CA TRP A 52 10.40 -2.41 -8.01
C TRP A 52 9.60 -3.20 -9.06
N ALA A 53 10.27 -3.83 -10.00
CA ALA A 53 9.59 -4.68 -10.98
C ALA A 53 8.80 -5.82 -10.33
N MET A 54 9.34 -6.44 -9.29
CA MET A 54 8.64 -7.48 -8.53
C MET A 54 7.39 -6.92 -7.83
N ILE A 55 7.49 -5.73 -7.24
CA ILE A 55 6.37 -5.05 -6.57
C ILE A 55 5.27 -4.73 -7.58
N VAL A 56 5.62 -4.12 -8.72
CA VAL A 56 4.67 -3.78 -9.80
C VAL A 56 4.01 -5.05 -10.35
N ALA A 57 4.79 -6.09 -10.65
CA ALA A 57 4.23 -7.35 -11.13
C ALA A 57 3.25 -7.96 -10.12
N ALA A 58 3.60 -7.97 -8.83
CA ALA A 58 2.73 -8.45 -7.77
C ALA A 58 1.44 -7.61 -7.66
N LYS A 59 1.53 -6.27 -7.74
CA LYS A 59 0.38 -5.36 -7.78
C LYS A 59 -0.55 -5.71 -8.93
N VAL A 60 0.00 -5.82 -10.16
CA VAL A 60 -0.79 -6.11 -11.37
C VAL A 60 -1.47 -7.47 -11.27
N HIS A 61 -0.78 -8.51 -10.78
CA HIS A 61 -1.40 -9.82 -10.54
C HIS A 61 -2.51 -9.74 -9.50
N ARG A 62 -2.33 -8.97 -8.41
CA ARG A 62 -3.36 -8.77 -7.38
C ARG A 62 -4.55 -7.98 -7.90
N GLN A 63 -4.36 -7.02 -8.79
CA GLN A 63 -5.46 -6.34 -9.48
C GLN A 63 -6.27 -7.33 -10.33
N GLY A 64 -5.62 -8.19 -11.10
CA GLY A 64 -6.30 -9.25 -11.86
C GLY A 64 -7.07 -10.20 -10.94
N TRP A 65 -6.46 -10.63 -9.84
CA TRP A 65 -7.15 -11.45 -8.84
C TRP A 65 -8.39 -10.74 -8.26
N ALA A 66 -8.27 -9.47 -7.89
CA ALA A 66 -9.39 -8.71 -7.36
C ALA A 66 -10.55 -8.57 -8.35
N LEU A 67 -10.25 -8.37 -9.64
CA LEU A 67 -11.26 -8.34 -10.69
C LEU A 67 -11.94 -9.70 -10.86
N ALA A 68 -11.19 -10.81 -10.84
CA ALA A 68 -11.75 -12.15 -10.91
C ALA A 68 -12.71 -12.44 -9.76
N MET A 69 -12.40 -11.98 -8.53
CA MET A 69 -13.26 -12.13 -7.35
C MET A 69 -14.63 -11.45 -7.50
N ILE A 70 -14.75 -10.48 -8.39
CA ILE A 70 -16.01 -9.76 -8.66
C ILE A 70 -16.62 -10.12 -10.04
N GLY A 71 -16.11 -11.16 -10.69
CA GLY A 71 -16.61 -11.64 -11.98
C GLY A 71 -16.20 -10.78 -13.19
N GLN A 72 -15.17 -9.94 -13.06
CA GLN A 72 -14.69 -9.09 -14.14
C GLN A 72 -13.54 -9.75 -14.94
N PRO A 73 -13.35 -9.37 -16.23
CA PRO A 73 -12.27 -9.90 -17.06
C PRO A 73 -10.87 -9.61 -16.45
N ALA A 74 -10.13 -10.67 -16.12
CA ALA A 74 -8.85 -10.58 -15.42
C ALA A 74 -7.63 -11.03 -16.27
N GLY A 75 -7.83 -11.75 -17.38
CA GLY A 75 -6.75 -12.40 -18.15
C GLY A 75 -5.63 -11.44 -18.63
N ALA A 76 -6.01 -10.21 -19.01
CA ALA A 76 -5.06 -9.20 -19.44
C ALA A 76 -4.02 -8.84 -18.35
N PHE A 77 -4.39 -8.92 -17.07
CA PHE A 77 -3.50 -8.58 -15.95
C PHE A 77 -2.39 -9.62 -15.74
N THR A 78 -2.68 -10.89 -15.98
CA THR A 78 -1.67 -11.94 -15.96
C THR A 78 -0.60 -11.69 -17.04
N HIS A 79 -1.03 -11.32 -18.25
CA HIS A 79 -0.12 -10.99 -19.34
C HIS A 79 0.69 -9.71 -19.04
N LEU A 80 0.06 -8.65 -18.57
CA LEU A 80 0.73 -7.40 -18.18
C LEU A 80 1.77 -7.65 -17.08
N GLY A 81 1.43 -8.37 -16.02
CA GLY A 81 2.34 -8.65 -14.91
C GLY A 81 3.63 -9.36 -15.36
N ARG A 82 3.54 -10.29 -16.32
CA ARG A 82 4.71 -10.99 -16.88
C ARG A 82 5.62 -10.10 -17.73
N ARG A 83 5.14 -8.97 -18.22
CA ARG A 83 5.90 -8.02 -19.06
C ARG A 83 6.65 -6.97 -18.25
N VAL A 84 6.46 -6.90 -16.94
CA VAL A 84 7.14 -5.90 -16.10
C VAL A 84 8.64 -6.18 -16.10
N ARG A 85 9.42 -5.20 -16.57
CA ARG A 85 10.90 -5.24 -16.59
C ARG A 85 11.48 -4.38 -15.46
N ALA A 86 12.77 -4.54 -15.20
CA ALA A 86 13.47 -3.84 -14.11
C ALA A 86 13.28 -2.30 -14.20
N GLY A 87 12.64 -1.72 -13.18
CA GLY A 87 12.29 -0.31 -13.11
C GLY A 87 11.04 0.10 -13.87
N ASP A 88 10.28 -0.85 -14.42
CA ASP A 88 9.03 -0.65 -15.18
C ASP A 88 9.14 0.42 -16.30
N PRO A 89 10.11 0.32 -17.23
CA PRO A 89 10.34 1.33 -18.25
C PRO A 89 9.16 1.49 -19.22
N ASP A 90 8.33 0.45 -19.35
CA ASP A 90 7.14 0.46 -20.22
C ASP A 90 5.91 1.03 -19.51
N ASN A 91 6.04 1.43 -18.24
CA ASN A 91 4.98 1.93 -17.39
C ASN A 91 3.75 0.99 -17.38
N ILE A 92 4.02 -0.30 -17.17
CA ILE A 92 2.98 -1.35 -17.09
C ILE A 92 2.03 -1.07 -15.92
N GLU A 93 2.56 -0.51 -14.83
CA GLU A 93 1.75 -0.09 -13.69
C GLU A 93 0.61 0.84 -14.09
N ALA A 94 0.91 1.90 -14.84
CA ALA A 94 -0.11 2.84 -15.30
C ALA A 94 -1.03 2.22 -16.37
N GLN A 95 -0.53 1.33 -17.23
CA GLN A 95 -1.35 0.60 -18.18
C GLN A 95 -2.37 -0.29 -17.45
N ALA A 96 -1.95 -1.00 -16.42
CA ALA A 96 -2.82 -1.81 -15.59
C ALA A 96 -3.85 -0.94 -14.85
N ALA A 97 -3.43 0.17 -14.24
CA ALA A 97 -4.32 1.07 -13.52
C ALA A 97 -5.43 1.64 -14.41
N ARG A 98 -5.11 2.07 -15.65
CA ARG A 98 -6.10 2.58 -16.62
C ARG A 98 -7.18 1.55 -16.97
N ARG A 99 -6.84 0.26 -16.99
CA ARG A 99 -7.79 -0.83 -17.24
C ARG A 99 -8.55 -1.26 -15.98
N TYR A 100 -7.88 -1.20 -14.84
CA TYR A 100 -8.37 -1.69 -13.56
C TYR A 100 -9.54 -0.87 -13.03
N TRP A 101 -9.41 0.45 -12.97
CA TRP A 101 -10.39 1.32 -12.33
C TRP A 101 -11.78 1.27 -12.97
N PRO A 102 -11.94 1.33 -14.30
CA PRO A 102 -13.24 1.17 -14.94
C PRO A 102 -13.88 -0.19 -14.67
N LEU A 103 -13.10 -1.26 -14.68
CA LEU A 103 -13.59 -2.62 -14.39
C LEU A 103 -14.00 -2.78 -12.91
N MET A 104 -13.33 -2.09 -12.00
CA MET A 104 -13.59 -2.18 -10.57
C MET A 104 -14.81 -1.34 -10.14
N PHE A 105 -14.90 -0.10 -10.57
CA PHE A 105 -15.91 0.89 -10.10
C PHE A 105 -16.83 1.42 -11.19
N GLY A 106 -16.70 0.97 -12.44
CA GLY A 106 -17.49 1.42 -13.58
C GLY A 106 -16.79 2.49 -14.43
N ASP A 107 -17.23 2.67 -15.69
CA ASP A 107 -16.56 3.47 -16.71
C ASP A 107 -16.42 4.96 -16.36
N ARG A 108 -17.31 5.48 -15.53
CA ARG A 108 -17.30 6.89 -15.10
C ARG A 108 -16.32 7.14 -13.94
N PHE A 109 -15.87 6.11 -13.26
CA PHE A 109 -14.97 6.26 -12.12
C PHE A 109 -13.57 6.69 -12.58
N ARG A 110 -13.04 7.70 -11.90
CA ARG A 110 -11.64 8.13 -12.02
C ARG A 110 -11.01 8.14 -10.63
N ARG A 111 -9.84 7.56 -10.52
CA ARG A 111 -9.09 7.61 -9.27
C ARG A 111 -8.48 9.00 -9.10
N HIS A 112 -9.00 9.76 -8.14
CA HIS A 112 -8.52 11.10 -7.82
C HIS A 112 -8.42 11.27 -6.29
N PRO A 113 -7.27 11.73 -5.75
CA PRO A 113 -7.06 11.80 -4.30
C PRO A 113 -7.94 12.84 -3.60
N ASP A 114 -8.39 13.89 -4.29
CA ASP A 114 -9.14 15.00 -3.69
C ASP A 114 -10.66 14.89 -3.91
N GLU A 115 -11.14 13.85 -4.56
CA GLU A 115 -12.57 13.61 -4.76
C GLU A 115 -13.21 12.86 -3.60
N GLU A 116 -14.46 13.17 -3.34
CA GLU A 116 -15.33 12.52 -2.35
C GLU A 116 -15.80 11.12 -2.80
N GLY A 117 -16.72 10.54 -2.06
CA GLY A 117 -17.31 9.25 -2.39
C GLY A 117 -16.33 8.09 -2.28
N PRO A 118 -16.32 7.19 -3.28
CA PRO A 118 -15.42 6.02 -3.28
C PRO A 118 -13.93 6.40 -3.17
N ASN A 119 -13.52 7.56 -3.70
CA ASN A 119 -12.15 8.05 -3.60
C ASN A 119 -11.76 8.37 -2.15
N ALA A 120 -12.64 8.99 -1.36
CA ALA A 120 -12.40 9.26 0.06
C ALA A 120 -12.26 7.96 0.87
N LEU A 121 -13.09 6.95 0.60
CA LEU A 121 -13.00 5.62 1.23
C LEU A 121 -11.68 4.91 0.87
N LEU A 122 -11.26 4.98 -0.39
CA LEU A 122 -9.97 4.45 -0.85
C LEU A 122 -8.80 5.15 -0.16
N ASN A 123 -8.84 6.48 -0.06
CA ASN A 123 -7.81 7.27 0.63
C ASN A 123 -7.69 6.85 2.10
N TYR A 124 -8.82 6.71 2.79
CA TYR A 124 -8.84 6.26 4.18
C TYR A 124 -8.27 4.84 4.34
N GLY A 125 -8.73 3.91 3.51
CA GLY A 125 -8.23 2.53 3.53
C GLY A 125 -6.73 2.43 3.23
N TYR A 126 -6.24 3.22 2.28
CA TYR A 126 -4.81 3.28 1.97
C TYR A 126 -3.99 3.92 3.10
N ALA A 127 -4.53 4.90 3.82
CA ALA A 127 -3.86 5.46 4.98
C ALA A 127 -3.67 4.41 6.10
N ILE A 128 -4.69 3.58 6.35
CA ILE A 128 -4.58 2.44 7.30
C ILE A 128 -3.55 1.42 6.80
N LEU A 129 -3.62 1.03 5.54
CA LEU A 129 -2.66 0.09 4.94
C LEU A 129 -1.23 0.63 5.04
N ARG A 130 -1.01 1.92 4.75
CA ARG A 130 0.28 2.60 4.86
C ARG A 130 0.82 2.55 6.28
N ALA A 131 -0.01 2.85 7.29
CA ALA A 131 0.36 2.78 8.68
C ALA A 131 0.72 1.35 9.12
N GLY A 132 -0.08 0.36 8.71
CA GLY A 132 0.20 -1.06 8.94
C GLY A 132 1.50 -1.52 8.31
N THR A 133 1.76 -1.10 7.07
CA THR A 133 3.00 -1.41 6.34
C THR A 133 4.22 -0.76 7.01
N ALA A 134 4.13 0.51 7.42
CA ALA A 134 5.22 1.19 8.13
C ALA A 134 5.56 0.48 9.45
N ARG A 135 4.56 0.02 10.19
CA ARG A 135 4.74 -0.77 11.41
C ARG A 135 5.43 -2.11 11.12
N ALA A 136 5.02 -2.81 10.06
CA ALA A 136 5.62 -4.08 9.66
C ALA A 136 7.09 -3.90 9.23
N ILE A 137 7.42 -2.81 8.51
CA ILE A 137 8.78 -2.46 8.13
C ILE A 137 9.65 -2.24 9.36
N ALA A 138 9.17 -1.46 10.33
CA ALA A 138 9.88 -1.20 11.58
C ALA A 138 10.10 -2.49 12.38
N ALA A 139 9.07 -3.34 12.51
CA ALA A 139 9.18 -4.65 13.16
C ALA A 139 10.15 -5.60 12.45
N ALA A 140 10.32 -5.44 11.13
CA ALA A 140 11.34 -6.16 10.35
C ALA A 140 12.75 -5.54 10.47
N GLY A 141 12.97 -4.52 11.31
CA GLY A 141 14.27 -3.86 11.47
C GLY A 141 14.71 -3.04 10.25
N LEU A 142 13.76 -2.59 9.42
CA LEU A 142 14.01 -1.72 8.26
C LEU A 142 13.49 -0.31 8.52
N HIS A 143 14.05 0.70 7.84
CA HIS A 143 13.60 2.07 7.96
C HIS A 143 12.54 2.41 6.91
N PRO A 144 11.31 2.86 7.27
CA PRO A 144 10.24 3.16 6.33
C PRO A 144 10.54 4.36 5.40
N GLY A 145 11.43 5.26 5.82
CA GLY A 145 11.87 6.42 5.05
C GLY A 145 12.92 6.16 3.96
N ILE A 146 13.39 4.91 3.81
CA ILE A 146 14.39 4.55 2.79
C ILE A 146 13.72 3.69 1.73
N GLY A 147 13.14 4.35 0.71
CA GLY A 147 12.36 3.71 -0.36
C GLY A 147 13.20 3.01 -1.42
N ILE A 148 12.54 2.12 -2.14
CA ILE A 148 13.07 1.39 -3.30
C ILE A 148 12.93 2.26 -4.56
N PHE A 149 11.74 2.81 -4.80
CA PHE A 149 11.40 3.55 -6.01
C PHE A 149 10.90 4.97 -5.73
N HIS A 150 9.91 5.14 -4.86
CA HIS A 150 9.39 6.46 -4.50
C HIS A 150 10.41 7.22 -3.63
N ARG A 151 10.95 8.32 -4.17
CA ARG A 151 12.02 9.11 -3.52
C ARG A 151 11.72 10.60 -3.51
N HIS A 152 10.43 10.98 -3.39
CA HIS A 152 10.07 12.39 -3.31
C HIS A 152 10.57 12.97 -1.97
N PRO A 153 11.25 14.13 -1.94
CA PRO A 153 11.82 14.72 -0.71
C PRO A 153 10.80 14.91 0.42
N ASN A 154 9.55 15.21 0.09
CA ASN A 154 8.48 15.42 1.07
C ASN A 154 7.77 14.12 1.48
N ASN A 155 8.21 12.97 1.01
CA ASN A 155 7.64 11.68 1.38
C ASN A 155 8.40 11.08 2.55
N ALA A 156 7.79 11.10 3.74
CA ALA A 156 8.40 10.58 4.96
C ALA A 156 8.51 9.04 5.01
N MET A 157 7.71 8.32 4.22
CA MET A 157 7.61 6.85 4.30
C MET A 157 7.60 6.17 2.91
N PRO A 158 8.57 6.46 2.04
CA PRO A 158 8.57 5.94 0.66
C PRO A 158 8.63 4.41 0.58
N LEU A 159 9.30 3.72 1.53
CA LEU A 159 9.31 2.25 1.55
C LEU A 159 7.94 1.67 1.90
N ALA A 160 7.19 2.34 2.77
CA ALA A 160 5.82 1.91 3.06
C ALA A 160 4.92 2.06 1.83
N ASP A 161 5.08 3.15 1.08
CA ASP A 161 4.36 3.37 -0.17
C ASP A 161 4.73 2.34 -1.24
N ASP A 162 6.02 1.99 -1.37
CA ASP A 162 6.48 0.95 -2.29
C ASP A 162 5.88 -0.43 -1.93
N LEU A 163 6.01 -0.84 -0.66
CA LEU A 163 5.65 -2.20 -0.24
C LEU A 163 4.14 -2.42 -0.09
N MET A 164 3.35 -1.35 0.11
CA MET A 164 1.90 -1.50 0.19
C MET A 164 1.22 -1.72 -1.18
N GLU A 165 1.88 -1.42 -2.29
CA GLU A 165 1.28 -1.48 -3.63
C GLU A 165 0.59 -2.82 -3.96
N PRO A 166 1.19 -4.01 -3.69
CA PRO A 166 0.52 -5.28 -3.94
C PRO A 166 -0.71 -5.54 -3.06
N PHE A 167 -0.87 -4.81 -1.96
CA PHE A 167 -1.97 -4.97 -1.02
C PHE A 167 -3.12 -4.00 -1.26
N ARG A 168 -2.92 -2.93 -2.06
CA ARG A 168 -3.98 -1.97 -2.41
C ARG A 168 -5.25 -2.63 -2.96
N PRO A 169 -5.19 -3.65 -3.84
CA PRO A 169 -6.40 -4.29 -4.36
C PRO A 169 -7.30 -4.95 -3.29
N LEU A 170 -6.75 -5.28 -2.12
CA LEU A 170 -7.57 -5.77 -0.99
C LEU A 170 -8.44 -4.66 -0.41
N VAL A 171 -7.88 -3.45 -0.29
CA VAL A 171 -8.63 -2.24 0.11
C VAL A 171 -9.69 -1.92 -0.94
N ASP A 172 -9.34 -2.00 -2.23
CA ASP A 172 -10.25 -1.71 -3.33
C ASP A 172 -11.49 -2.61 -3.31
N LEU A 173 -11.30 -3.92 -3.09
CA LEU A 173 -12.40 -4.88 -2.93
C LEU A 173 -13.28 -4.53 -1.73
N ARG A 174 -12.67 -4.16 -0.61
CA ARG A 174 -13.42 -3.79 0.60
C ARG A 174 -14.26 -2.55 0.35
N VAL A 175 -13.66 -1.52 -0.27
CA VAL A 175 -14.36 -0.28 -0.63
C VAL A 175 -15.46 -0.56 -1.65
N LEU A 176 -15.22 -1.37 -2.69
CA LEU A 176 -16.26 -1.75 -3.64
C LEU A 176 -17.47 -2.39 -2.95
N LYS A 177 -17.22 -3.32 -2.00
CA LYS A 177 -18.30 -3.93 -1.21
C LYS A 177 -19.11 -2.88 -0.46
N MET A 178 -18.44 -1.91 0.17
CA MET A 178 -19.11 -0.81 0.90
C MET A 178 -19.93 0.07 -0.03
N VAL A 179 -19.39 0.45 -1.18
CA VAL A 179 -20.09 1.25 -2.20
C VAL A 179 -21.33 0.52 -2.73
N ARG A 180 -21.24 -0.79 -2.98
CA ARG A 180 -22.40 -1.61 -3.39
C ARG A 180 -23.48 -1.70 -2.33
N LEU A 181 -23.12 -1.53 -1.05
CA LEU A 181 -24.06 -1.45 0.09
C LEU A 181 -24.53 -0.01 0.38
N GLY A 182 -24.25 0.95 -0.51
CA GLY A 182 -24.69 2.34 -0.40
C GLY A 182 -23.80 3.24 0.47
N THR A 183 -22.64 2.77 0.95
CA THR A 183 -21.72 3.58 1.73
C THR A 183 -20.78 4.35 0.80
N THR A 184 -20.88 5.67 0.78
CA THR A 184 -20.04 6.56 -0.05
C THR A 184 -19.21 7.54 0.78
N GLU A 185 -19.44 7.59 2.09
CA GLU A 185 -18.76 8.53 2.99
C GLU A 185 -17.91 7.80 4.04
N VAL A 186 -16.89 8.49 4.56
CA VAL A 186 -16.01 7.99 5.63
C VAL A 186 -16.67 8.15 7.00
N THR A 187 -17.72 7.39 7.25
CA THR A 187 -18.46 7.36 8.52
C THR A 187 -17.72 6.55 9.60
N ALA A 188 -18.17 6.62 10.86
CA ALA A 188 -17.63 5.81 11.95
C ALA A 188 -17.75 4.29 11.67
N THR A 189 -18.84 3.87 11.01
CA THR A 189 -19.03 2.47 10.57
C THR A 189 -18.04 2.12 9.46
N ALA A 190 -17.90 2.96 8.44
CA ALA A 190 -16.93 2.78 7.36
C ALA A 190 -15.49 2.64 7.90
N LYS A 191 -15.13 3.45 8.89
CA LYS A 191 -13.82 3.39 9.56
C LYS A 191 -13.60 2.05 10.27
N ARG A 192 -14.61 1.52 10.96
CA ARG A 192 -14.52 0.20 11.60
C ARG A 192 -14.41 -0.92 10.59
N ASP A 193 -15.12 -0.81 9.48
CA ASP A 193 -15.12 -1.83 8.43
C ASP A 193 -13.81 -1.86 7.62
N LEU A 194 -13.18 -0.70 7.41
CA LEU A 194 -11.86 -0.60 6.77
C LEU A 194 -10.72 -0.87 7.75
N GLY A 195 -10.92 -0.61 9.04
CA GLY A 195 -9.97 -0.97 10.09
C GLY A 195 -9.79 -2.49 10.17
N VAL A 196 -8.55 -2.94 10.27
CA VAL A 196 -8.25 -4.35 10.53
C VAL A 196 -8.80 -4.70 11.92
N ARG A 197 -9.85 -5.51 12.00
CA ARG A 197 -10.12 -6.24 13.23
C ARG A 197 -9.04 -7.32 13.34
N PRO A 198 -8.20 -7.34 14.38
CA PRO A 198 -7.49 -8.56 14.69
C PRO A 198 -8.56 -9.61 15.00
N GLY A 199 -8.55 -10.70 14.24
CA GLY A 199 -9.29 -11.90 14.59
C GLY A 199 -8.66 -12.56 15.81
#